data_55796108528a5063832b4b913b8a47ac
#
_entry.id   55796108528a5063832b4b913b8a47ac
#
_cell.length_a   1.000
_cell.length_b   1.000
_cell.length_c   1.000
_cell.angle_alpha   90.00
_cell.angle_beta   90.00
_cell.angle_gamma   90.00
#
_symmetry.space_group_name_H-M   'P 1'
#
loop_
_entity.id
_entity.type
_entity.pdbx_description
1 polymer ?
#
loop_
_entity_poly.entity_id
_entity_poly.type
_entity_poly.pdbx_seq_one_letter_code
_entity_poly.pdbx_strand_id
1 'polypeptide(L)'
;DLGPAAGASIASGNGGNETYESSYRVLVERGPERVSPLTLPSSIPNMGAGQISMQLGLGGPLVVPVSACASGTHAIGEGADVVRRGAAEVMIAGGTEAGVTPFCMAALDATRALSRRNDDPEAASRPFDTGRDGFVAAEGAAVLVLEEAERAAARGADPYCEVAGYGLNGDAYHLTEPDPSRRGQVGAMRAALAQAGLDPEEIDYVNAHGTSTPTGDPCETGAIREALGDAHARQTAVSSTKSMHGHGMGAAGGFEGAITALAIREDVAPPTINLDDLDPECVGVDHVIGEARRMPIRAALSNSFGFGGHNAVVAMTKVTE
;
A
#
# COMPACT_ATOMS: atom_id res chain seq x y z
N ASP A 1 -9.92 -24.32 12.56
CA ASP A 1 -10.29 -24.50 11.16
C ASP A 1 -11.34 -23.45 10.78
N LEU A 2 -10.96 -22.46 9.98
CA LEU A 2 -11.86 -21.36 9.59
C LEU A 2 -12.81 -21.77 8.44
N GLY A 3 -12.46 -22.82 7.69
CA GLY A 3 -13.29 -23.40 6.64
C GLY A 3 -13.81 -22.40 5.61
N PRO A 4 -15.05 -22.57 5.12
CA PRO A 4 -15.63 -21.71 4.08
C PRO A 4 -15.98 -20.28 4.56
N ALA A 5 -15.99 -20.03 5.87
CA ALA A 5 -16.27 -18.72 6.43
C ALA A 5 -15.08 -17.74 6.32
N ALA A 6 -13.89 -18.23 5.94
CA ALA A 6 -12.69 -17.43 5.82
C ALA A 6 -12.06 -17.53 4.43
N GLY A 7 -11.60 -16.38 3.94
CA GLY A 7 -10.95 -16.24 2.65
C GLY A 7 -9.64 -15.44 2.73
N ALA A 8 -9.08 -15.12 1.58
CA ALA A 8 -7.88 -14.32 1.47
C ALA A 8 -7.95 -13.32 0.30
N SER A 9 -7.43 -12.12 0.53
CA SER A 9 -7.21 -11.09 -0.49
C SER A 9 -5.74 -10.69 -0.46
N ILE A 10 -4.91 -11.35 -1.27
CA ILE A 10 -3.46 -11.20 -1.25
C ILE A 10 -2.97 -10.72 -2.61
N ALA A 11 -2.37 -9.56 -2.62
CA ALA A 11 -1.85 -8.94 -3.83
C ALA A 11 -0.35 -9.16 -4.01
N SER A 12 0.08 -9.16 -5.28
CA SER A 12 1.46 -8.99 -5.70
C SER A 12 1.46 -8.18 -6.99
N GLY A 13 2.39 -7.26 -7.15
CA GLY A 13 2.50 -6.46 -8.37
C GLY A 13 3.04 -7.28 -9.55
N ASN A 14 3.98 -8.16 -9.30
CA ASN A 14 4.72 -8.88 -10.33
C ASN A 14 4.62 -10.40 -10.25
N GLY A 15 4.29 -10.95 -9.11
CA GLY A 15 4.36 -12.40 -8.88
C GLY A 15 5.81 -12.89 -8.67
N GLY A 16 6.07 -14.15 -9.03
CA GLY A 16 7.36 -14.83 -8.79
C GLY A 16 8.41 -14.56 -9.86
N ASN A 17 8.95 -13.34 -9.93
CA ASN A 17 9.93 -12.92 -10.93
C ASN A 17 11.19 -13.79 -10.92
N GLU A 18 11.75 -14.12 -9.77
CA GLU A 18 12.93 -14.99 -9.67
C GLU A 18 12.67 -16.35 -10.33
N THR A 19 11.47 -16.89 -10.14
CA THR A 19 11.07 -18.16 -10.77
C THR A 19 11.03 -18.04 -12.30
N TYR A 20 10.51 -16.94 -12.85
CA TYR A 20 10.53 -16.68 -14.28
C TYR A 20 11.95 -16.54 -14.80
N GLU A 21 12.78 -15.72 -14.17
CA GLU A 21 14.17 -15.49 -14.58
C GLU A 21 14.99 -16.77 -14.56
N SER A 22 14.91 -17.55 -13.48
CA SER A 22 15.62 -18.81 -13.35
C SER A 22 15.14 -19.87 -14.35
N SER A 23 13.83 -19.99 -14.54
CA SER A 23 13.24 -20.92 -15.49
C SER A 23 13.54 -20.55 -16.95
N TYR A 24 13.58 -19.24 -17.26
CA TYR A 24 13.99 -18.78 -18.58
C TYR A 24 15.46 -19.09 -18.86
N ARG A 25 16.34 -18.94 -17.89
CA ARG A 25 17.74 -19.34 -18.01
C ARG A 25 17.88 -20.85 -18.30
N VAL A 26 17.11 -21.68 -17.57
CA VAL A 26 17.07 -23.14 -17.83
C VAL A 26 16.59 -23.43 -19.25
N LEU A 27 15.54 -22.75 -19.72
CA LEU A 27 15.03 -22.92 -21.09
C LEU A 27 16.11 -22.62 -22.13
N VAL A 28 16.84 -21.52 -21.98
CA VAL A 28 17.88 -21.10 -22.94
C VAL A 28 19.11 -22.01 -22.91
N GLU A 29 19.57 -22.39 -21.72
CA GLU A 29 20.80 -23.16 -21.56
C GLU A 29 20.62 -24.68 -21.74
N ARG A 30 19.43 -25.21 -21.41
CA ARG A 30 19.20 -26.67 -21.29
C ARG A 30 18.04 -27.22 -22.12
N GLY A 31 17.27 -26.31 -22.75
CA GLY A 31 16.11 -26.66 -23.56
C GLY A 31 14.79 -26.83 -22.78
N PRO A 32 13.66 -26.91 -23.52
CA PRO A 32 12.31 -26.87 -22.93
C PRO A 32 12.01 -28.05 -22.00
N GLU A 33 12.63 -29.22 -22.25
CA GLU A 33 12.40 -30.45 -21.48
C GLU A 33 12.95 -30.37 -20.06
N ARG A 34 13.75 -29.34 -19.75
CA ARG A 34 14.35 -29.11 -18.44
C ARG A 34 13.65 -28.06 -17.61
N VAL A 35 12.68 -27.34 -18.19
CA VAL A 35 11.85 -26.37 -17.46
C VAL A 35 10.97 -27.11 -16.44
N SER A 36 10.93 -26.62 -15.22
CA SER A 36 10.14 -27.24 -14.16
C SER A 36 8.64 -27.13 -14.44
N PRO A 37 7.86 -28.21 -14.25
CA PRO A 37 6.40 -28.13 -14.35
C PRO A 37 5.78 -27.22 -13.26
N LEU A 38 6.54 -26.90 -12.22
CA LEU A 38 6.12 -25.99 -11.15
C LEU A 38 6.41 -24.51 -11.47
N THR A 39 7.03 -24.18 -12.60
CA THR A 39 7.36 -22.79 -12.96
C THR A 39 6.14 -21.88 -12.88
N LEU A 40 5.04 -22.22 -13.57
CA LEU A 40 3.84 -21.40 -13.53
C LEU A 40 3.17 -21.40 -12.15
N PRO A 41 2.92 -22.54 -11.49
CA PRO A 41 2.37 -22.54 -10.14
C PRO A 41 3.18 -21.78 -9.09
N SER A 42 4.48 -21.58 -9.31
CA SER A 42 5.36 -20.86 -8.39
C SER A 42 5.56 -19.38 -8.76
N SER A 43 5.02 -18.92 -9.90
CA SER A 43 5.30 -17.57 -10.40
C SER A 43 4.08 -16.69 -10.61
N ILE A 44 2.89 -17.26 -10.83
CA ILE A 44 1.69 -16.45 -11.09
C ILE A 44 1.21 -15.72 -9.81
N PRO A 45 0.74 -14.45 -9.92
CA PRO A 45 0.46 -13.60 -8.74
C PRO A 45 -0.60 -14.16 -7.78
N ASN A 46 -1.52 -14.98 -8.27
CA ASN A 46 -2.59 -15.55 -7.43
C ASN A 46 -2.10 -16.63 -6.45
N MET A 47 -0.87 -17.11 -6.60
CA MET A 47 -0.39 -18.23 -5.78
C MET A 47 -0.09 -17.83 -4.34
N GLY A 48 0.13 -16.55 -4.05
CA GLY A 48 0.22 -16.07 -2.66
C GLY A 48 -1.06 -16.37 -1.88
N ALA A 49 -2.22 -15.97 -2.42
CA ALA A 49 -3.53 -16.30 -1.84
C ALA A 49 -3.79 -17.81 -1.82
N GLY A 50 -3.43 -18.52 -2.91
CA GLY A 50 -3.60 -19.97 -3.00
C GLY A 50 -2.80 -20.74 -1.95
N GLN A 51 -1.55 -20.37 -1.71
CA GLN A 51 -0.69 -20.99 -0.68
C GLN A 51 -1.23 -20.74 0.72
N ILE A 52 -1.64 -19.51 1.04
CA ILE A 52 -2.26 -19.18 2.33
C ILE A 52 -3.53 -19.99 2.53
N SER A 53 -4.39 -20.06 1.51
CA SER A 53 -5.63 -20.85 1.55
C SER A 53 -5.36 -22.32 1.87
N MET A 54 -4.41 -22.95 1.15
CA MET A 54 -4.04 -24.35 1.38
C MET A 54 -3.43 -24.59 2.77
N GLN A 55 -2.56 -23.68 3.22
CA GLN A 55 -1.87 -23.81 4.52
C GLN A 55 -2.82 -23.67 5.71
N LEU A 56 -3.81 -22.78 5.60
CA LEU A 56 -4.71 -22.44 6.70
C LEU A 56 -6.10 -23.07 6.55
N GLY A 57 -6.35 -23.82 5.47
CA GLY A 57 -7.66 -24.45 5.22
C GLY A 57 -8.76 -23.42 4.94
N LEU A 58 -8.46 -22.31 4.24
CA LEU A 58 -9.43 -21.28 3.92
C LEU A 58 -10.23 -21.68 2.69
N GLY A 59 -11.51 -21.97 2.86
CA GLY A 59 -12.42 -22.39 1.78
C GLY A 59 -13.31 -21.26 1.24
N GLY A 60 -13.16 -20.04 1.77
CA GLY A 60 -13.91 -18.85 1.34
C GLY A 60 -13.34 -18.17 0.10
N PRO A 61 -13.78 -16.93 -0.20
CA PRO A 61 -13.34 -16.20 -1.40
C PRO A 61 -11.82 -15.96 -1.44
N LEU A 62 -11.21 -16.20 -2.60
CA LEU A 62 -9.83 -15.80 -2.89
C LEU A 62 -9.85 -14.66 -3.90
N VAL A 63 -9.33 -13.50 -3.52
CA VAL A 63 -9.24 -12.30 -4.33
C VAL A 63 -7.78 -11.92 -4.52
N VAL A 64 -7.39 -11.56 -5.74
CA VAL A 64 -5.98 -11.26 -6.04
C VAL A 64 -5.92 -10.03 -6.94
N PRO A 65 -6.02 -8.82 -6.39
CA PRO A 65 -5.86 -7.62 -7.18
C PRO A 65 -4.39 -7.44 -7.60
N VAL A 66 -4.21 -7.02 -8.86
CA VAL A 66 -2.90 -6.67 -9.42
C VAL A 66 -3.01 -5.27 -10.02
N SER A 67 -2.45 -4.29 -9.35
CA SER A 67 -2.53 -2.86 -9.68
C SER A 67 -1.22 -2.11 -9.34
N ALA A 68 -0.10 -2.73 -9.69
CA ALA A 68 1.24 -2.22 -9.41
C ALA A 68 1.40 -1.84 -7.92
N CYS A 69 1.84 -0.60 -7.64
CA CYS A 69 2.09 -0.13 -6.27
C CYS A 69 0.81 -0.03 -5.40
N ALA A 70 -0.39 0.01 -6.00
CA ALA A 70 -1.65 0.07 -5.27
C ALA A 70 -2.20 -1.32 -4.87
N SER A 71 -1.58 -2.40 -5.31
CA SER A 71 -2.08 -3.77 -5.16
C SER A 71 -2.42 -4.14 -3.71
N GLY A 72 -1.52 -3.85 -2.76
CA GLY A 72 -1.72 -4.19 -1.35
C GLY A 72 -2.89 -3.44 -0.72
N THR A 73 -3.06 -2.16 -1.02
CA THR A 73 -4.20 -1.35 -0.56
C THR A 73 -5.52 -1.81 -1.18
N HIS A 74 -5.52 -2.14 -2.49
CA HIS A 74 -6.66 -2.80 -3.13
C HIS A 74 -7.01 -4.11 -2.42
N ALA A 75 -6.02 -4.93 -2.07
CA ALA A 75 -6.28 -6.20 -1.40
C ALA A 75 -6.93 -6.01 -0.02
N ILE A 76 -6.52 -5.01 0.74
CA ILE A 76 -7.16 -4.67 2.03
C ILE A 76 -8.60 -4.20 1.79
N GLY A 77 -8.82 -3.27 0.87
CA GLY A 77 -10.15 -2.74 0.55
C GLY A 77 -11.11 -3.82 0.03
N GLU A 78 -10.68 -4.63 -0.95
CA GLU A 78 -11.46 -5.75 -1.48
C GLU A 78 -11.76 -6.80 -0.39
N GLY A 79 -10.79 -7.09 0.47
CA GLY A 79 -10.99 -7.98 1.62
C GLY A 79 -12.05 -7.45 2.58
N ALA A 80 -12.02 -6.15 2.89
CA ALA A 80 -13.02 -5.50 3.72
C ALA A 80 -14.41 -5.53 3.07
N ASP A 81 -14.49 -5.28 1.76
CA ASP A 81 -15.76 -5.36 1.02
C ASP A 81 -16.33 -6.78 0.95
N VAL A 82 -15.46 -7.81 0.88
CA VAL A 82 -15.90 -9.22 0.99
C VAL A 82 -16.58 -9.47 2.34
N VAL A 83 -15.99 -9.00 3.44
CA VAL A 83 -16.56 -9.12 4.79
C VAL A 83 -17.86 -8.29 4.89
N ARG A 84 -17.83 -7.03 4.46
CA ARG A 84 -18.97 -6.09 4.53
C ARG A 84 -20.21 -6.60 3.82
N ARG A 85 -20.06 -7.30 2.68
CA ARG A 85 -21.20 -7.91 1.97
C ARG A 85 -21.58 -9.31 2.49
N GLY A 86 -20.96 -9.78 3.55
CA GLY A 86 -21.25 -11.08 4.18
C GLY A 86 -20.79 -12.30 3.36
N ALA A 87 -19.86 -12.12 2.40
CA ALA A 87 -19.36 -13.24 1.60
C ALA A 87 -18.28 -14.07 2.32
N ALA A 88 -17.67 -13.51 3.37
CA ALA A 88 -16.83 -14.19 4.35
C ALA A 88 -16.95 -13.49 5.70
N GLU A 89 -16.70 -14.23 6.79
CA GLU A 89 -16.63 -13.66 8.15
C GLU A 89 -15.22 -13.14 8.47
N VAL A 90 -14.21 -13.75 7.85
CA VAL A 90 -12.80 -13.42 8.04
C VAL A 90 -12.09 -13.36 6.70
N MET A 91 -11.26 -12.34 6.48
CA MET A 91 -10.36 -12.26 5.34
C MET A 91 -8.93 -11.98 5.79
N ILE A 92 -7.98 -12.74 5.27
CA ILE A 92 -6.56 -12.39 5.35
C ILE A 92 -6.27 -11.47 4.16
N ALA A 93 -5.94 -10.21 4.41
CA ALA A 93 -5.84 -9.20 3.37
C ALA A 93 -4.53 -8.40 3.44
N GLY A 94 -3.90 -8.17 2.30
CA GLY A 94 -2.66 -7.41 2.22
C GLY A 94 -1.85 -7.71 0.98
N GLY A 95 -0.55 -7.44 1.03
CA GLY A 95 0.32 -7.59 -0.13
C GLY A 95 1.63 -8.32 0.16
N THR A 96 2.17 -8.89 -0.89
CA THR A 96 3.49 -9.54 -0.90
C THR A 96 4.23 -9.19 -2.19
N GLU A 97 5.52 -9.03 -2.10
CA GLU A 97 6.39 -8.82 -3.27
C GLU A 97 7.77 -9.39 -3.00
N ALA A 98 8.34 -10.06 -4.01
CA ALA A 98 9.71 -10.53 -4.03
C ALA A 98 10.34 -10.06 -5.37
N GLY A 99 10.46 -8.74 -5.51
CA GLY A 99 10.80 -8.06 -6.75
C GLY A 99 12.26 -7.58 -6.83
N VAL A 100 13.08 -7.81 -5.81
CA VAL A 100 14.49 -7.39 -5.82
C VAL A 100 15.34 -8.44 -6.54
N THR A 101 15.12 -8.55 -7.85
CA THR A 101 15.86 -9.46 -8.74
C THR A 101 16.67 -8.67 -9.77
N PRO A 102 17.73 -9.23 -10.35
CA PRO A 102 18.54 -8.51 -11.34
C PRO A 102 17.75 -7.96 -12.51
N PHE A 103 16.79 -8.71 -13.03
CA PHE A 103 15.97 -8.26 -14.15
C PHE A 103 15.00 -7.16 -13.74
N CYS A 104 14.30 -7.33 -12.62
CA CYS A 104 13.40 -6.32 -12.11
C CYS A 104 14.11 -5.00 -11.79
N MET A 105 15.27 -5.07 -11.12
CA MET A 105 16.05 -3.87 -10.83
C MET A 105 16.51 -3.17 -12.10
N ALA A 106 16.97 -3.90 -13.10
CA ALA A 106 17.35 -3.33 -14.39
C ALA A 106 16.14 -2.70 -15.12
N ALA A 107 14.98 -3.36 -15.08
CA ALA A 107 13.75 -2.84 -15.71
C ALA A 107 13.25 -1.58 -15.00
N LEU A 108 13.29 -1.54 -13.66
CA LEU A 108 12.92 -0.37 -12.87
C LEU A 108 13.90 0.79 -13.08
N ASP A 109 15.22 0.53 -13.13
CA ASP A 109 16.20 1.59 -13.45
C ASP A 109 15.98 2.18 -14.84
N ALA A 110 15.61 1.35 -15.81
CA ALA A 110 15.29 1.81 -17.16
C ALA A 110 14.10 2.79 -17.20
N THR A 111 13.18 2.74 -16.24
CA THR A 111 12.08 3.72 -16.10
C THR A 111 12.53 5.06 -15.53
N ARG A 112 13.76 5.13 -15.00
CA ARG A 112 14.31 6.30 -14.27
C ARG A 112 13.51 6.70 -13.03
N ALA A 113 12.81 5.75 -12.43
CA ALA A 113 12.03 5.99 -11.23
C ALA A 113 12.78 5.59 -9.93
N LEU A 114 13.89 4.82 -10.06
CA LEU A 114 14.74 4.46 -8.93
C LEU A 114 15.68 5.60 -8.52
N SER A 115 15.91 5.72 -7.22
CA SER A 115 17.01 6.55 -6.70
C SER A 115 18.35 5.97 -7.13
N ARG A 116 19.28 6.86 -7.44
CA ARG A 116 20.67 6.52 -7.79
C ARG A 116 21.68 6.90 -6.71
N ARG A 117 21.21 7.22 -5.53
CA ARG A 117 22.04 7.59 -4.37
C ARG A 117 22.71 6.37 -3.75
N ASN A 118 23.58 5.69 -4.52
CA ASN A 118 24.29 4.49 -4.06
C ASN A 118 25.47 4.80 -3.13
N ASP A 119 25.94 6.05 -3.13
CA ASP A 119 27.04 6.49 -2.24
C ASP A 119 26.56 6.72 -0.79
N ASP A 120 25.24 6.92 -0.61
CA ASP A 120 24.61 7.11 0.69
C ASP A 120 23.21 6.44 0.68
N PRO A 121 23.16 5.10 0.72
CA PRO A 121 21.92 4.35 0.52
C PRO A 121 20.91 4.53 1.66
N GLU A 122 21.35 4.83 2.88
CA GLU A 122 20.48 5.07 4.02
C GLU A 122 19.68 6.39 3.86
N ALA A 123 20.23 7.37 3.12
CA ALA A 123 19.58 8.64 2.81
C ALA A 123 18.89 8.65 1.43
N ALA A 124 18.79 7.51 0.75
CA ALA A 124 18.27 7.46 -0.61
C ALA A 124 16.74 7.63 -0.68
N SER A 125 15.98 6.97 0.19
CA SER A 125 14.54 7.19 0.32
C SER A 125 14.27 8.42 1.18
N ARG A 126 13.87 9.52 0.52
CA ARG A 126 13.68 10.84 1.15
C ARG A 126 12.42 11.56 0.64
N PRO A 127 11.23 11.00 0.93
CA PRO A 127 9.98 11.58 0.47
C PRO A 127 9.82 13.04 0.87
N PHE A 128 9.29 13.85 -0.06
CA PHE A 128 9.00 15.29 0.10
C PHE A 128 10.23 16.20 0.21
N ASP A 129 11.45 15.65 0.22
CA ASP A 129 12.70 16.41 0.29
C ASP A 129 13.11 16.94 -1.09
N THR A 130 13.75 18.13 -1.13
CA THR A 130 14.26 18.74 -2.37
C THR A 130 15.30 17.88 -3.07
N GLY A 131 16.06 17.07 -2.32
CA GLY A 131 17.10 16.19 -2.84
C GLY A 131 16.63 14.80 -3.27
N ARG A 132 15.30 14.54 -3.30
CA ARG A 132 14.77 13.25 -3.76
C ARG A 132 15.02 13.02 -5.24
N ASP A 133 15.31 11.80 -5.63
CA ASP A 133 15.66 11.45 -7.01
C ASP A 133 14.99 10.16 -7.51
N GLY A 134 14.10 9.56 -6.71
CA GLY A 134 13.39 8.33 -7.03
C GLY A 134 13.17 7.45 -5.81
N PHE A 135 12.47 6.34 -5.99
CA PHE A 135 12.19 5.41 -4.90
C PHE A 135 13.32 4.39 -4.70
N VAL A 136 13.39 3.82 -3.51
CA VAL A 136 14.23 2.66 -3.20
C VAL A 136 13.36 1.42 -3.24
N ALA A 137 13.67 0.46 -4.12
CA ALA A 137 12.95 -0.80 -4.21
C ALA A 137 13.15 -1.64 -2.95
N ALA A 138 12.05 -2.23 -2.47
CA ALA A 138 12.04 -3.15 -1.35
C ALA A 138 11.18 -4.37 -1.65
N GLU A 139 11.30 -5.41 -0.83
CA GLU A 139 10.48 -6.61 -0.90
C GLU A 139 10.04 -7.05 0.50
N GLY A 140 8.99 -7.84 0.57
CA GLY A 140 8.45 -8.38 1.79
C GLY A 140 6.97 -8.70 1.69
N ALA A 141 6.33 -8.91 2.84
CA ALA A 141 4.90 -9.17 2.93
C ALA A 141 4.33 -8.61 4.23
N ALA A 142 3.13 -8.06 4.16
CA ALA A 142 2.33 -7.73 5.33
C ALA A 142 0.84 -7.99 5.05
N VAL A 143 0.17 -8.54 6.05
CA VAL A 143 -1.26 -8.86 5.99
C VAL A 143 -1.97 -8.43 7.26
N LEU A 144 -3.22 -8.06 7.09
CA LEU A 144 -4.20 -7.83 8.15
C LEU A 144 -5.16 -9.01 8.20
N VAL A 145 -5.59 -9.38 9.39
CA VAL A 145 -6.74 -10.27 9.58
C VAL A 145 -7.96 -9.37 9.76
N LEU A 146 -8.81 -9.33 8.75
CA LEU A 146 -10.07 -8.60 8.76
C LEU A 146 -11.16 -9.53 9.24
N GLU A 147 -11.95 -9.08 10.19
CA GLU A 147 -13.05 -9.84 10.77
C GLU A 147 -14.27 -8.94 10.86
N GLU A 148 -15.44 -9.55 10.70
CA GLU A 148 -16.70 -8.85 10.91
C GLU A 148 -16.79 -8.35 12.36
N ALA A 149 -17.23 -7.10 12.55
CA ALA A 149 -17.10 -6.38 13.83
C ALA A 149 -17.92 -7.01 14.98
N GLU A 150 -19.17 -7.44 14.70
CA GLU A 150 -20.01 -8.09 15.72
C GLU A 150 -19.42 -9.44 16.16
N ARG A 151 -18.85 -10.18 15.22
CA ARG A 151 -18.16 -11.45 15.50
C ARG A 151 -16.91 -11.23 16.35
N ALA A 152 -16.10 -10.25 16.00
CA ALA A 152 -14.91 -9.87 16.77
C ALA A 152 -15.28 -9.48 18.21
N ALA A 153 -16.30 -8.65 18.38
CA ALA A 153 -16.83 -8.25 19.69
C ALA A 153 -17.38 -9.45 20.48
N ALA A 154 -18.15 -10.35 19.85
CA ALA A 154 -18.75 -11.52 20.51
C ALA A 154 -17.71 -12.48 21.09
N ARG A 155 -16.51 -12.57 20.54
CA ARG A 155 -15.40 -13.37 21.06
C ARG A 155 -14.44 -12.62 21.97
N GLY A 156 -14.71 -11.32 22.24
CA GLY A 156 -13.87 -10.48 23.08
C GLY A 156 -12.53 -10.12 22.42
N ALA A 157 -12.51 -9.94 21.11
CA ALA A 157 -11.33 -9.48 20.40
C ALA A 157 -10.98 -8.05 20.80
N ASP A 158 -9.70 -7.72 20.73
CA ASP A 158 -9.17 -6.36 20.89
C ASP A 158 -8.60 -5.89 19.54
N PRO A 159 -9.45 -5.33 18.64
CA PRO A 159 -9.01 -4.95 17.31
C PRO A 159 -8.09 -3.73 17.33
N TYR A 160 -7.19 -3.64 16.36
CA TYR A 160 -6.29 -2.48 16.20
C TYR A 160 -7.04 -1.24 15.73
N CYS A 161 -7.93 -1.43 14.77
CA CYS A 161 -8.75 -0.37 14.17
C CYS A 161 -9.90 -1.02 13.37
N GLU A 162 -10.78 -0.21 12.81
CA GLU A 162 -11.76 -0.58 11.81
C GLU A 162 -11.30 -0.13 10.42
N VAL A 163 -11.45 -0.97 9.40
CA VAL A 163 -11.36 -0.57 7.99
C VAL A 163 -12.72 -0.01 7.59
N ALA A 164 -12.90 1.28 7.82
CA ALA A 164 -14.19 1.97 7.70
C ALA A 164 -14.56 2.26 6.25
N GLY A 165 -13.58 2.58 5.40
CA GLY A 165 -13.85 2.94 4.01
C GLY A 165 -12.74 2.55 3.05
N TYR A 166 -13.12 2.44 1.77
CA TYR A 166 -12.24 2.11 0.66
C TYR A 166 -12.64 2.89 -0.57
N GLY A 167 -11.69 3.58 -1.19
CA GLY A 167 -11.88 4.31 -2.44
C GLY A 167 -10.89 3.86 -3.50
N LEU A 168 -11.38 3.69 -4.72
CA LEU A 168 -10.57 3.29 -5.86
C LEU A 168 -11.03 3.95 -7.15
N ASN A 169 -10.09 4.21 -8.04
CA ASN A 169 -10.36 4.68 -9.40
C ASN A 169 -9.12 4.59 -10.29
N GLY A 170 -9.21 5.09 -11.51
CA GLY A 170 -8.10 5.20 -12.45
C GLY A 170 -7.94 6.63 -12.96
N ASP A 171 -6.68 7.06 -13.16
CA ASP A 171 -6.35 8.39 -13.71
C ASP A 171 -6.73 8.55 -15.18
N ALA A 172 -6.63 7.47 -15.96
CA ALA A 172 -6.79 7.46 -17.42
C ALA A 172 -5.88 8.51 -18.11
N TYR A 173 -4.63 8.64 -17.66
CA TYR A 173 -3.71 9.69 -18.10
C TYR A 173 -2.42 9.15 -18.75
N HIS A 174 -1.56 8.44 -18.00
CA HIS A 174 -0.26 8.00 -18.46
C HIS A 174 0.12 6.64 -17.84
N LEU A 175 1.09 5.91 -18.47
CA LEU A 175 1.52 4.60 -17.98
C LEU A 175 2.22 4.65 -16.62
N THR A 176 3.00 5.69 -16.36
CA THR A 176 3.87 5.79 -15.18
C THR A 176 3.75 7.11 -14.41
N GLU A 177 3.32 8.19 -15.10
CA GLU A 177 3.19 9.51 -14.48
C GLU A 177 1.82 9.69 -13.84
N PRO A 178 1.72 10.32 -12.66
CA PRO A 178 0.43 10.70 -12.07
C PRO A 178 -0.26 11.78 -12.91
N ASP A 179 -1.59 11.82 -12.90
CA ASP A 179 -2.35 12.90 -13.54
C ASP A 179 -2.07 14.24 -12.80
N PRO A 180 -1.47 15.25 -13.47
CA PRO A 180 -1.22 16.54 -12.83
C PRO A 180 -2.47 17.25 -12.33
N SER A 181 -3.65 16.88 -12.86
CA SER A 181 -4.93 17.38 -12.35
C SER A 181 -5.33 16.79 -11.01
N ARG A 182 -4.68 15.73 -10.56
CA ARG A 182 -4.92 15.01 -9.29
C ARG A 182 -6.32 14.42 -9.12
N ARG A 183 -7.16 14.47 -10.15
CA ARG A 183 -8.58 14.03 -10.07
C ARG A 183 -8.74 12.61 -9.56
N GLY A 184 -7.86 11.69 -9.99
CA GLY A 184 -7.89 10.30 -9.55
C GLY A 184 -7.56 10.17 -8.07
N GLN A 185 -6.43 10.73 -7.63
CA GLN A 185 -5.99 10.68 -6.23
C GLN A 185 -7.01 11.31 -5.29
N VAL A 186 -7.48 12.54 -5.61
CA VAL A 186 -8.55 13.24 -4.87
C VAL A 186 -9.83 12.42 -4.82
N GLY A 187 -10.23 11.88 -5.97
CA GLY A 187 -11.43 11.06 -6.09
C GLY A 187 -11.38 9.80 -5.24
N ALA A 188 -10.22 9.11 -5.19
CA ALA A 188 -10.05 7.92 -4.36
C ALA A 188 -10.12 8.25 -2.86
N MET A 189 -9.46 9.32 -2.40
CA MET A 189 -9.57 9.78 -1.01
C MET A 189 -11.00 10.13 -0.64
N ARG A 190 -11.69 10.93 -1.45
CA ARG A 190 -13.10 11.29 -1.20
C ARG A 190 -14.05 10.09 -1.22
N ALA A 191 -13.80 9.11 -2.08
CA ALA A 191 -14.60 7.87 -2.11
C ALA A 191 -14.40 7.05 -0.83
N ALA A 192 -13.16 6.95 -0.33
CA ALA A 192 -12.87 6.28 0.93
C ALA A 192 -13.56 6.97 2.12
N LEU A 193 -13.50 8.30 2.18
CA LEU A 193 -14.21 9.11 3.19
C LEU A 193 -15.72 8.90 3.12
N ALA A 194 -16.30 8.99 1.92
CA ALA A 194 -17.73 8.82 1.73
C ALA A 194 -18.22 7.42 2.13
N GLN A 195 -17.46 6.37 1.83
CA GLN A 195 -17.80 5.01 2.27
C GLN A 195 -17.68 4.84 3.79
N ALA A 196 -16.68 5.51 4.40
CA ALA A 196 -16.49 5.51 5.85
C ALA A 196 -17.52 6.38 6.60
N GLY A 197 -18.26 7.25 5.90
CA GLY A 197 -19.16 8.22 6.52
C GLY A 197 -18.42 9.30 7.30
N LEU A 198 -17.18 9.62 6.89
CA LEU A 198 -16.31 10.60 7.54
C LEU A 198 -16.32 11.93 6.76
N ASP A 199 -16.33 13.03 7.49
CA ASP A 199 -16.00 14.34 6.94
C ASP A 199 -14.47 14.49 6.82
N PRO A 200 -13.96 15.25 5.83
CA PRO A 200 -12.53 15.48 5.66
C PRO A 200 -11.83 15.97 6.94
N GLU A 201 -12.50 16.75 7.75
CA GLU A 201 -12.01 17.35 9.00
C GLU A 201 -11.83 16.35 10.14
N GLU A 202 -12.28 15.11 9.97
CA GLU A 202 -12.10 14.05 10.96
C GLU A 202 -10.77 13.29 10.80
N ILE A 203 -10.04 13.53 9.68
CA ILE A 203 -8.77 12.83 9.41
C ILE A 203 -7.62 13.48 10.20
N ASP A 204 -7.09 12.73 11.15
CA ASP A 204 -5.95 13.16 11.98
C ASP A 204 -4.60 12.82 11.32
N TYR A 205 -4.51 11.74 10.52
CA TYR A 205 -3.26 11.25 9.94
C TYR A 205 -3.44 10.71 8.51
N VAL A 206 -2.43 10.93 7.66
CA VAL A 206 -2.31 10.30 6.34
C VAL A 206 -0.96 9.59 6.23
N ASN A 207 -1.00 8.27 6.05
CA ASN A 207 0.14 7.50 5.58
C ASN A 207 0.17 7.64 4.06
N ALA A 208 1.04 8.51 3.59
CA ALA A 208 1.11 8.89 2.20
C ALA A 208 1.77 7.80 1.34
N HIS A 209 1.40 7.75 0.07
CA HIS A 209 2.13 6.97 -0.91
C HIS A 209 3.59 7.41 -0.97
N GLY A 210 3.87 8.71 -1.06
CA GLY A 210 5.17 9.36 -0.82
C GLY A 210 6.39 8.51 -1.22
N THR A 211 6.59 8.30 -2.52
CA THR A 211 7.62 7.37 -3.01
C THR A 211 9.02 7.96 -3.12
N SER A 212 9.22 9.23 -2.76
CA SER A 212 10.48 9.93 -2.99
C SER A 212 10.75 10.22 -4.47
N THR A 213 9.69 10.32 -5.29
CA THR A 213 9.82 10.66 -6.71
C THR A 213 9.61 12.15 -6.95
N PRO A 214 10.33 12.75 -7.94
CA PRO A 214 10.24 14.19 -8.20
C PRO A 214 8.81 14.67 -8.51
N THR A 215 8.01 13.88 -9.22
CA THR A 215 6.65 14.25 -9.66
C THR A 215 5.54 13.70 -8.74
N GLY A 216 5.76 12.53 -8.13
CA GLY A 216 4.73 11.85 -7.32
C GLY A 216 4.41 12.59 -6.04
N ASP A 217 5.44 12.95 -5.29
CA ASP A 217 5.28 13.53 -3.94
C ASP A 217 4.57 14.92 -3.97
N PRO A 218 4.89 15.86 -4.89
CA PRO A 218 4.13 17.11 -5.01
C PRO A 218 2.69 16.89 -5.47
N CYS A 219 2.48 15.95 -6.39
CA CYS A 219 1.15 15.61 -6.87
C CYS A 219 0.26 15.12 -5.73
N GLU A 220 0.77 14.19 -4.91
CA GLU A 220 0.05 13.66 -3.75
C GLU A 220 -0.18 14.71 -2.66
N THR A 221 0.82 15.53 -2.33
CA THR A 221 0.66 16.63 -1.37
C THR A 221 -0.46 17.58 -1.81
N GLY A 222 -0.48 17.93 -3.10
CA GLY A 222 -1.58 18.72 -3.67
C GLY A 222 -2.93 18.03 -3.62
N ALA A 223 -2.96 16.70 -3.83
CA ALA A 223 -4.19 15.91 -3.75
C ALA A 223 -4.75 15.80 -2.32
N ILE A 224 -3.89 15.62 -1.32
CA ILE A 224 -4.29 15.63 0.10
C ILE A 224 -4.91 16.96 0.48
N ARG A 225 -4.29 18.08 0.07
CA ARG A 225 -4.81 19.43 0.31
C ARG A 225 -6.18 19.66 -0.34
N GLU A 226 -6.36 19.16 -1.56
CA GLU A 226 -7.63 19.30 -2.27
C GLU A 226 -8.72 18.38 -1.72
N ALA A 227 -8.37 17.18 -1.27
CA ALA A 227 -9.30 16.22 -0.71
C ALA A 227 -9.80 16.64 0.68
N LEU A 228 -8.90 17.09 1.55
CA LEU A 228 -9.19 17.45 2.94
C LEU A 228 -9.51 18.93 3.14
N GLY A 229 -9.28 19.78 2.12
CA GLY A 229 -9.36 21.23 2.22
C GLY A 229 -8.09 21.85 2.82
N ASP A 230 -7.62 22.95 2.22
CA ASP A 230 -6.33 23.59 2.58
C ASP A 230 -6.18 23.95 4.08
N ALA A 231 -7.28 24.32 4.72
CA ALA A 231 -7.23 24.73 6.15
C ALA A 231 -6.99 23.52 7.07
N HIS A 232 -7.67 22.39 6.79
CA HIS A 232 -7.54 21.18 7.60
C HIS A 232 -6.26 20.42 7.25
N ALA A 233 -5.92 20.31 5.98
CA ALA A 233 -4.69 19.64 5.53
C ALA A 233 -3.41 20.18 6.21
N ARG A 234 -3.36 21.49 6.53
CA ARG A 234 -2.25 22.12 7.28
C ARG A 234 -2.12 21.62 8.73
N GLN A 235 -3.13 20.96 9.26
CA GLN A 235 -3.19 20.42 10.62
C GLN A 235 -3.19 18.89 10.63
N THR A 236 -3.41 18.26 9.46
CA THR A 236 -3.38 16.81 9.31
C THR A 236 -1.96 16.33 9.27
N ALA A 237 -1.58 15.45 10.18
CA ALA A 237 -0.27 14.82 10.19
C ALA A 237 -0.08 13.95 8.94
N VAL A 238 1.03 14.12 8.23
CA VAL A 238 1.35 13.36 7.01
C VAL A 238 2.75 12.80 7.11
N SER A 239 2.92 11.53 6.82
CA SER A 239 4.26 10.96 6.66
C SER A 239 4.29 9.89 5.57
N SER A 240 5.47 9.65 5.01
CA SER A 240 5.73 8.48 4.19
C SER A 240 6.67 7.53 4.92
N THR A 241 6.13 6.38 5.31
CA THR A 241 6.90 5.32 5.96
C THR A 241 7.86 4.61 5.01
N LYS A 242 7.72 4.84 3.69
CA LYS A 242 8.68 4.38 2.69
C LYS A 242 10.09 4.96 2.88
N SER A 243 10.23 6.06 3.62
CA SER A 243 11.53 6.56 4.05
C SER A 243 12.31 5.55 4.89
N MET A 244 11.61 4.66 5.62
CA MET A 244 12.19 3.68 6.54
C MET A 244 12.32 2.28 5.94
N HIS A 245 11.35 1.85 5.12
CA HIS A 245 11.31 0.47 4.61
C HIS A 245 11.45 0.37 3.08
N GLY A 246 11.61 1.50 2.39
CA GLY A 246 11.60 1.53 0.94
C GLY A 246 10.21 1.29 0.34
N HIS A 247 10.16 1.14 -0.99
CA HIS A 247 8.93 0.91 -1.74
C HIS A 247 8.77 -0.59 -2.05
N GLY A 248 7.92 -1.28 -1.29
CA GLY A 248 7.63 -2.71 -1.44
C GLY A 248 6.71 -3.03 -2.64
N MET A 249 6.49 -2.10 -3.55
CA MET A 249 5.65 -2.26 -4.75
C MET A 249 4.29 -2.88 -4.44
N GLY A 250 3.98 -4.09 -4.90
CA GLY A 250 2.71 -4.76 -4.59
C GLY A 250 2.47 -5.05 -3.10
N ALA A 251 3.55 -5.16 -2.30
CA ALA A 251 3.46 -5.32 -0.85
C ALA A 251 3.24 -4.00 -0.10
N ALA A 252 3.56 -2.84 -0.71
CA ALA A 252 3.62 -1.55 -0.04
C ALA A 252 2.35 -1.20 0.73
N GLY A 253 1.18 -1.34 0.10
CA GLY A 253 -0.10 -1.08 0.77
C GLY A 253 -0.40 -2.01 1.95
N GLY A 254 0.15 -3.23 1.94
CA GLY A 254 0.11 -4.13 3.09
C GLY A 254 0.90 -3.59 4.28
N PHE A 255 2.16 -3.14 4.03
CA PHE A 255 2.99 -2.50 5.07
C PHE A 255 2.31 -1.26 5.64
N GLU A 256 1.89 -0.37 4.76
CA GLU A 256 1.29 0.92 5.13
C GLU A 256 -0.05 0.75 5.85
N GLY A 257 -0.87 -0.22 5.42
CA GLY A 257 -2.11 -0.56 6.12
C GLY A 257 -1.83 -1.07 7.54
N ALA A 258 -0.85 -1.97 7.73
CA ALA A 258 -0.48 -2.48 9.04
C ALA A 258 0.10 -1.37 9.93
N ILE A 259 0.97 -0.51 9.38
CA ILE A 259 1.55 0.63 10.10
C ILE A 259 0.47 1.63 10.49
N THR A 260 -0.50 1.91 9.60
CA THR A 260 -1.61 2.83 9.89
C THR A 260 -2.51 2.28 11.00
N ALA A 261 -2.80 0.98 10.99
CA ALA A 261 -3.55 0.34 12.06
C ALA A 261 -2.84 0.46 13.43
N LEU A 262 -1.52 0.26 13.44
CA LEU A 262 -0.68 0.46 14.64
C LEU A 262 -0.65 1.92 15.08
N ALA A 263 -0.53 2.86 14.14
CA ALA A 263 -0.53 4.30 14.42
C ALA A 263 -1.82 4.73 15.13
N ILE A 264 -2.97 4.25 14.67
CA ILE A 264 -4.28 4.49 15.30
C ILE A 264 -4.33 3.90 16.71
N ARG A 265 -3.90 2.64 16.86
CA ARG A 265 -3.94 1.95 18.16
C ARG A 265 -3.07 2.62 19.22
N GLU A 266 -1.85 2.99 18.83
CA GLU A 266 -0.83 3.53 19.77
C GLU A 266 -0.87 5.05 19.92
N ASP A 267 -1.72 5.75 19.15
CA ASP A 267 -1.76 7.22 19.08
C ASP A 267 -0.37 7.82 18.76
N VAL A 268 0.29 7.23 17.72
CA VAL A 268 1.63 7.63 17.29
C VAL A 268 1.68 7.72 15.78
N ALA A 269 1.88 8.91 15.24
CA ALA A 269 2.17 9.11 13.84
C ALA A 269 3.65 8.80 13.56
N PRO A 270 3.96 7.82 12.67
CA PRO A 270 5.34 7.51 12.29
C PRO A 270 5.95 8.64 11.45
N PRO A 271 7.29 8.80 11.46
CA PRO A 271 7.94 9.89 10.75
C PRO A 271 8.18 9.60 9.27
N THR A 272 8.43 10.67 8.51
CA THR A 272 9.27 10.65 7.31
C THR A 272 10.69 10.93 7.75
N ILE A 273 11.60 9.96 7.66
CA ILE A 273 13.03 10.19 7.86
C ILE A 273 13.67 10.74 6.58
N ASN A 274 14.88 11.32 6.66
CA ASN A 274 15.60 11.91 5.55
C ASN A 274 14.89 13.12 4.88
N LEU A 275 13.92 13.71 5.54
CA LEU A 275 13.29 14.97 5.11
C LEU A 275 14.01 16.13 5.82
N ASP A 276 15.11 16.58 5.22
CA ASP A 276 15.99 17.62 5.76
C ASP A 276 15.67 19.00 5.21
N ASP A 277 15.24 19.05 3.93
CA ASP A 277 14.90 20.28 3.20
C ASP A 277 13.57 20.07 2.44
N LEU A 278 12.48 20.51 3.07
CA LEU A 278 11.13 20.32 2.52
C LEU A 278 10.97 21.05 1.18
N ASP A 279 10.59 20.31 0.14
CA ASP A 279 10.31 20.87 -1.16
C ASP A 279 9.17 21.90 -1.09
N PRO A 280 9.36 23.11 -1.63
CA PRO A 280 8.32 24.12 -1.72
C PRO A 280 7.03 23.66 -2.42
N GLU A 281 7.10 22.65 -3.29
CA GLU A 281 5.93 22.06 -3.94
C GLU A 281 5.20 21.03 -3.05
N CYS A 282 5.83 20.60 -1.96
CA CYS A 282 5.27 19.65 -0.99
C CYS A 282 4.76 20.31 0.30
N VAL A 283 4.62 21.64 0.34
CA VAL A 283 4.11 22.36 1.51
C VAL A 283 2.58 22.34 1.60
N GLY A 284 2.06 22.62 2.79
CA GLY A 284 0.63 22.83 3.02
C GLY A 284 -0.08 21.64 3.66
N VAL A 285 0.69 20.69 4.17
CA VAL A 285 0.30 19.64 5.12
C VAL A 285 1.24 19.68 6.32
N ASP A 286 0.92 18.98 7.41
CA ASP A 286 1.76 18.91 8.61
C ASP A 286 2.66 17.65 8.53
N HIS A 287 3.82 17.78 7.93
CA HIS A 287 4.76 16.67 7.83
C HIS A 287 5.31 16.24 9.19
N VAL A 288 5.24 14.94 9.49
CA VAL A 288 5.91 14.34 10.65
C VAL A 288 7.36 14.05 10.27
N ILE A 289 8.30 14.87 10.72
CA ILE A 289 9.69 14.84 10.25
C ILE A 289 10.60 14.19 11.29
N GLY A 290 11.44 13.26 10.85
CA GLY A 290 12.56 12.68 11.60
C GLY A 290 12.15 11.76 12.77
N GLU A 291 11.29 12.20 13.66
CA GLU A 291 10.88 11.44 14.84
C GLU A 291 9.37 11.21 14.87
N ALA A 292 8.95 10.06 15.43
CA ALA A 292 7.54 9.73 15.60
C ALA A 292 6.85 10.73 16.56
N ARG A 293 5.61 11.10 16.24
CA ARG A 293 4.82 12.06 17.00
C ARG A 293 3.70 11.37 17.75
N ARG A 294 3.66 11.53 19.09
CA ARG A 294 2.48 11.14 19.88
C ARG A 294 1.38 12.17 19.68
N MET A 295 0.23 11.69 19.22
CA MET A 295 -0.97 12.51 19.00
C MET A 295 -2.20 11.60 18.94
N PRO A 296 -3.40 12.05 19.33
CA PRO A 296 -4.61 11.28 19.10
C PRO A 296 -4.83 11.05 17.60
N ILE A 297 -5.07 9.81 17.22
CA ILE A 297 -5.40 9.41 15.83
C ILE A 297 -6.71 8.64 15.88
N ARG A 298 -7.81 9.32 15.56
CA ARG A 298 -9.15 8.75 15.54
C ARG A 298 -9.49 8.18 14.18
N ALA A 299 -9.03 8.85 13.13
CA ALA A 299 -9.19 8.42 11.76
C ALA A 299 -7.94 8.73 10.94
N ALA A 300 -7.60 7.82 10.03
CA ALA A 300 -6.44 7.93 9.15
C ALA A 300 -6.74 7.41 7.74
N LEU A 301 -6.02 7.95 6.75
CA LEU A 301 -5.98 7.43 5.39
C LEU A 301 -4.64 6.73 5.14
N SER A 302 -4.67 5.63 4.39
CA SER A 302 -3.50 5.00 3.78
C SER A 302 -3.65 5.05 2.27
N ASN A 303 -2.75 5.80 1.61
CA ASN A 303 -2.82 6.09 0.18
C ASN A 303 -1.87 5.19 -0.61
N SER A 304 -2.32 4.72 -1.76
CA SER A 304 -1.45 4.06 -2.75
C SER A 304 -1.83 4.45 -4.16
N PHE A 305 -0.83 4.91 -4.93
CA PHE A 305 -0.98 5.36 -6.31
C PHE A 305 0.00 4.60 -7.20
N GLY A 306 -0.53 3.74 -8.07
CA GLY A 306 0.24 2.78 -8.85
C GLY A 306 0.43 3.18 -10.31
N PHE A 307 1.48 2.66 -10.95
CA PHE A 307 1.63 2.72 -12.39
C PHE A 307 0.37 2.23 -13.09
N GLY A 308 0.07 2.81 -14.26
CA GLY A 308 -1.20 2.59 -14.95
C GLY A 308 -2.32 3.50 -14.44
N GLY A 309 -2.02 4.42 -13.50
CA GLY A 309 -2.97 5.34 -12.91
C GLY A 309 -3.94 4.68 -11.93
N HIS A 310 -3.54 3.58 -11.30
CA HIS A 310 -4.35 2.93 -10.27
C HIS A 310 -4.26 3.68 -8.96
N ASN A 311 -5.39 4.14 -8.45
CA ASN A 311 -5.50 4.82 -7.16
C ASN A 311 -6.31 3.96 -6.18
N ALA A 312 -5.77 3.74 -4.98
CA ALA A 312 -6.43 3.05 -3.89
C ALA A 312 -6.17 3.77 -2.57
N VAL A 313 -7.21 3.95 -1.79
CA VAL A 313 -7.15 4.58 -0.47
C VAL A 313 -8.02 3.78 0.49
N VAL A 314 -7.50 3.42 1.64
CA VAL A 314 -8.31 2.90 2.74
C VAL A 314 -8.41 3.92 3.85
N ALA A 315 -9.62 4.12 4.37
CA ALA A 315 -9.90 4.90 5.56
C ALA A 315 -10.05 3.95 6.75
N MET A 316 -9.28 4.21 7.79
CA MET A 316 -9.26 3.42 9.01
C MET A 316 -9.64 4.30 10.20
N THR A 317 -10.42 3.75 11.14
CA THR A 317 -10.87 4.47 12.33
C THR A 317 -10.53 3.72 13.60
N LYS A 318 -10.34 4.47 14.67
CA LYS A 318 -10.19 3.92 16.01
C LYS A 318 -11.51 3.27 16.44
N VAL A 319 -11.42 2.06 16.97
CA VAL A 319 -12.60 1.40 17.53
C VAL A 319 -13.01 2.16 18.78
N THR A 320 -14.27 2.63 18.82
CA THR A 320 -14.87 3.22 20.01
C THR A 320 -15.61 2.15 20.78
N GLU A 321 -15.44 2.10 22.10
CA GLU A 321 -16.14 1.19 23.03
C GLU A 321 -17.67 1.36 22.95
#